data_212e45c83fce443e9b21f76cc4831645
#
_entry.id   212e45c83fce443e9b21f76cc4831645
#
_cell.length_a   1.000
_cell.length_b   1.000
_cell.length_c   1.000
_cell.angle_alpha   90.00
_cell.angle_beta   90.00
_cell.angle_gamma   90.00
#
_symmetry.space_group_name_H-M   'P 1'
#
loop_
_entity.id
_entity.type
_entity.pdbx_description
1 polymer ?
#
loop_
_entity_poly.entity_id
_entity_poly.type
_entity_poly.pdbx_seq_one_letter_code
_entity_poly.pdbx_strand_id
1 'polypeptide(L)'
;MKYHAPINEEEKFDVILLHDVIEHVPAKGEFLLHLKSFLKSTGVLFVGFPAWQMPFGGHQQICRSKLCSHFPFIHLLPNSMYNSLLKLCKEEDGTISELMSIKECRTSIELLEKLIKRCEFSVVDKKFWFINPHYKQKFHLTPSLLPRFAWKIKYARNFFTTSCWYILNLSNT
;
A
#
# COMPACT_ATOMS: atom_id res chain seq x y z
N MET A 1 -13.13 -18.27 -2.68
CA MET A 1 -12.01 -19.20 -2.99
C MET A 1 -11.50 -19.74 -1.67
N LYS A 2 -11.61 -21.04 -1.40
CA LYS A 2 -11.04 -21.64 -0.19
C LYS A 2 -9.56 -21.90 -0.48
N TYR A 3 -8.70 -21.10 0.12
CA TYR A 3 -7.25 -21.34 0.05
C TYR A 3 -6.92 -22.44 1.06
N HIS A 4 -6.33 -23.54 0.60
CA HIS A 4 -5.75 -24.51 1.49
C HIS A 4 -4.37 -24.00 1.90
N ALA A 5 -4.14 -23.89 3.20
CA ALA A 5 -2.81 -23.60 3.72
C ALA A 5 -1.88 -24.77 3.37
N PRO A 6 -0.60 -24.52 3.05
CA PRO A 6 0.38 -25.59 2.83
C PRO A 6 0.48 -26.48 4.06
N ILE A 7 0.53 -27.79 3.84
CA ILE A 7 0.50 -28.78 4.92
C ILE A 7 1.91 -29.03 5.48
N ASN A 8 2.94 -28.89 4.62
CA ASN A 8 4.34 -29.19 4.95
C ASN A 8 5.23 -27.94 4.86
N GLU A 9 6.29 -27.89 5.69
CA GLU A 9 7.27 -26.80 5.66
C GLU A 9 7.98 -26.67 4.30
N GLU A 10 8.14 -27.77 3.56
CA GLU A 10 8.74 -27.81 2.23
C GLU A 10 7.89 -27.10 1.16
N GLU A 11 6.58 -27.00 1.38
CA GLU A 11 5.66 -26.29 0.47
C GLU A 11 5.61 -24.78 0.72
N LYS A 12 6.26 -24.32 1.80
CA LYS A 12 6.30 -22.91 2.18
C LYS A 12 7.41 -22.16 1.45
N PHE A 13 7.27 -20.87 1.41
CA PHE A 13 8.18 -19.96 0.73
C PHE A 13 9.22 -19.36 1.68
N ASP A 14 10.46 -19.23 1.19
CA ASP A 14 11.50 -18.47 1.88
C ASP A 14 11.27 -16.97 1.76
N VAL A 15 10.65 -16.53 0.66
CA VAL A 15 10.37 -15.12 0.40
C VAL A 15 8.98 -14.98 -0.23
N ILE A 16 8.17 -14.09 0.34
CA ILE A 16 6.91 -13.63 -0.25
C ILE A 16 7.05 -12.14 -0.55
N LEU A 17 6.69 -11.74 -1.78
CA LEU A 17 6.78 -10.36 -2.24
C LEU A 17 5.37 -9.80 -2.49
N LEU A 18 5.04 -8.72 -1.79
CA LEU A 18 3.87 -7.89 -2.06
C LEU A 18 4.33 -6.49 -2.45
N HIS A 19 4.19 -6.16 -3.71
CA HIS A 19 4.50 -4.82 -4.21
C HIS A 19 3.26 -4.25 -4.90
N ASP A 20 2.75 -3.14 -4.38
CA ASP A 20 1.52 -2.48 -4.86
C ASP A 20 0.31 -3.44 -4.89
N VAL A 21 0.13 -4.23 -3.81
CA VAL A 21 -0.96 -5.21 -3.65
C VAL A 21 -1.81 -4.90 -2.40
N ILE A 22 -1.16 -4.66 -1.26
CA ILE A 22 -1.86 -4.57 0.05
C ILE A 22 -2.87 -3.41 0.12
N GLU A 23 -2.67 -2.36 -0.67
CA GLU A 23 -3.57 -1.21 -0.76
C GLU A 23 -4.90 -1.55 -1.45
N HIS A 24 -4.95 -2.62 -2.22
CA HIS A 24 -6.16 -3.11 -2.90
C HIS A 24 -6.92 -4.18 -2.11
N VAL A 25 -6.36 -4.68 -1.02
CA VAL A 25 -6.95 -5.75 -0.22
C VAL A 25 -7.86 -5.19 0.87
N PRO A 26 -9.18 -5.44 0.86
CA PRO A 26 -10.09 -4.94 1.90
C PRO A 26 -9.79 -5.56 3.28
N ALA A 27 -9.69 -6.87 3.36
CA ALA A 27 -9.47 -7.65 4.60
C ALA A 27 -7.97 -7.89 4.88
N LYS A 28 -7.18 -6.81 4.97
CA LYS A 28 -5.71 -6.87 5.08
C LYS A 28 -5.18 -7.75 6.21
N GLY A 29 -5.87 -7.74 7.36
CA GLY A 29 -5.45 -8.54 8.51
C GLY A 29 -5.58 -10.05 8.25
N GLU A 30 -6.71 -10.48 7.68
CA GLU A 30 -6.93 -11.87 7.29
C GLU A 30 -5.95 -12.30 6.19
N PHE A 31 -5.71 -11.41 5.22
CA PHE A 31 -4.75 -11.64 4.15
C PHE A 31 -3.33 -11.82 4.68
N LEU A 32 -2.87 -10.98 5.62
CA LEU A 32 -1.54 -11.12 6.23
C LEU A 32 -1.44 -12.42 7.04
N LEU A 33 -2.48 -12.79 7.79
CA LEU A 33 -2.52 -14.07 8.52
C LEU A 33 -2.49 -15.26 7.55
N HIS A 34 -3.18 -15.16 6.42
CA HIS A 34 -3.12 -16.18 5.38
C HIS A 34 -1.72 -16.31 4.80
N LEU A 35 -1.06 -15.21 4.44
CA LEU A 35 0.33 -15.23 3.96
C LEU A 35 1.31 -15.79 4.99
N LYS A 36 1.06 -15.55 6.28
CA LYS A 36 1.85 -16.12 7.38
C LYS A 36 1.90 -17.65 7.31
N SER A 37 0.80 -18.30 6.90
CA SER A 37 0.74 -19.77 6.79
C SER A 37 1.58 -20.34 5.63
N PHE A 38 1.92 -19.52 4.64
CA PHE A 38 2.78 -19.90 3.50
C PHE A 38 4.24 -19.51 3.69
N LEU A 39 4.59 -18.83 4.77
CA LEU A 39 5.96 -18.39 5.02
C LEU A 39 6.67 -19.42 5.88
N LYS A 40 7.90 -19.82 5.50
CA LYS A 40 8.77 -20.64 6.35
C LYS A 40 9.09 -19.92 7.65
N SER A 41 9.46 -20.68 8.67
CA SER A 41 9.84 -20.13 9.99
C SER A 41 10.99 -19.10 9.91
N THR A 42 11.92 -19.28 8.98
CA THR A 42 13.02 -18.35 8.67
C THR A 42 12.73 -17.41 7.51
N GLY A 43 11.53 -17.52 6.93
CA GLY A 43 11.15 -16.77 5.74
C GLY A 43 10.89 -15.29 5.99
N VAL A 44 10.91 -14.51 4.91
CA VAL A 44 10.66 -13.07 4.94
C VAL A 44 9.51 -12.67 4.03
N LEU A 45 8.70 -11.72 4.50
CA LEU A 45 7.65 -11.10 3.73
C LEU A 45 8.05 -9.65 3.42
N PHE A 46 8.20 -9.33 2.15
CA PHE A 46 8.34 -7.94 1.69
C PHE A 46 6.98 -7.34 1.42
N VAL A 47 6.72 -6.16 1.95
CA VAL A 47 5.51 -5.38 1.68
C VAL A 47 5.90 -3.99 1.20
N GLY A 48 5.58 -3.67 -0.05
CA GLY A 48 5.75 -2.35 -0.66
C GLY A 48 4.40 -1.78 -1.09
N PHE A 49 4.09 -0.53 -0.71
CA PHE A 49 2.83 0.12 -1.06
C PHE A 49 2.95 1.65 -0.99
N PRO A 50 2.14 2.40 -1.76
CA PRO A 50 2.01 3.84 -1.61
C PRO A 50 1.16 4.18 -0.37
N ALA A 51 1.56 5.16 0.42
CA ALA A 51 0.73 5.63 1.53
C ALA A 51 -0.55 6.29 0.99
N TRP A 52 -1.73 5.93 1.57
CA TRP A 52 -3.02 6.44 1.10
C TRP A 52 -3.09 7.96 0.96
N GLN A 53 -2.49 8.71 1.90
CA GLN A 53 -2.57 10.17 1.93
C GLN A 53 -1.56 10.87 1.01
N MET A 54 -0.65 10.14 0.34
CA MET A 54 0.28 10.79 -0.58
C MET A 54 -0.47 11.40 -1.79
N PRO A 55 0.13 12.36 -2.53
CA PRO A 55 -0.59 13.15 -3.56
C PRO A 55 -1.44 12.34 -4.53
N PHE A 56 -1.02 11.14 -4.85
CA PHE A 56 -1.67 10.23 -5.79
C PHE A 56 -1.98 8.85 -5.19
N GLY A 57 -2.11 8.76 -3.86
CA GLY A 57 -2.37 7.51 -3.15
C GLY A 57 -3.70 6.83 -3.50
N GLY A 58 -4.62 7.56 -4.13
CA GLY A 58 -5.88 7.04 -4.63
C GLY A 58 -5.83 6.49 -6.06
N HIS A 59 -4.63 6.39 -6.67
CA HIS A 59 -4.40 5.89 -8.02
C HIS A 59 -5.15 6.66 -9.13
N GLN A 60 -5.56 7.90 -8.86
CA GLN A 60 -6.33 8.73 -9.80
C GLN A 60 -5.60 9.02 -11.13
N GLN A 61 -4.32 8.69 -11.25
CA GLN A 61 -3.58 8.79 -12.52
C GLN A 61 -4.13 7.88 -13.62
N ILE A 62 -4.97 6.89 -13.30
CA ILE A 62 -5.66 6.04 -14.29
C ILE A 62 -6.81 6.76 -14.99
N CYS A 63 -7.26 7.92 -14.46
CA CYS A 63 -8.31 8.74 -15.06
C CYS A 63 -7.92 9.21 -16.47
N ARG A 64 -8.89 9.26 -17.38
CA ARG A 64 -8.74 9.82 -18.72
C ARG A 64 -8.70 11.34 -18.70
N SER A 65 -9.49 11.96 -17.82
CA SER A 65 -9.50 13.40 -17.62
C SER A 65 -8.18 13.88 -17.05
N LYS A 66 -7.55 14.84 -17.72
CA LYS A 66 -6.32 15.51 -17.24
C LYS A 66 -6.53 16.17 -15.89
N LEU A 67 -7.73 16.69 -15.63
CA LEU A 67 -8.07 17.26 -14.32
C LEU A 67 -7.97 16.22 -13.22
N CYS A 68 -8.64 15.08 -13.37
CA CYS A 68 -8.63 14.02 -12.35
C CYS A 68 -7.27 13.33 -12.23
N SER A 69 -6.59 13.06 -13.37
CA SER A 69 -5.33 12.32 -13.38
C SER A 69 -4.12 13.12 -12.87
N HIS A 70 -4.14 14.45 -12.97
CA HIS A 70 -2.99 15.30 -12.59
C HIS A 70 -3.21 16.11 -11.32
N PHE A 71 -4.46 16.24 -10.82
CA PHE A 71 -4.71 17.02 -9.63
C PHE A 71 -4.46 16.18 -8.36
N PRO A 72 -3.49 16.56 -7.51
CA PRO A 72 -3.14 15.77 -6.33
C PRO A 72 -4.25 15.82 -5.27
N PHE A 73 -4.31 14.82 -4.43
CA PHE A 73 -5.17 14.73 -3.24
C PHE A 73 -6.68 14.68 -3.47
N ILE A 74 -7.18 14.65 -4.73
CA ILE A 74 -8.65 14.60 -4.98
C ILE A 74 -9.31 13.37 -4.38
N HIS A 75 -8.57 12.26 -4.24
CA HIS A 75 -9.04 11.03 -3.60
C HIS A 75 -9.33 11.23 -2.10
N LEU A 76 -8.82 12.28 -1.46
CA LEU A 76 -9.11 12.61 -0.06
C LEU A 76 -10.45 13.29 0.15
N LEU A 77 -11.10 13.78 -0.92
CA LEU A 77 -12.45 14.34 -0.85
C LEU A 77 -13.44 13.34 -0.23
N PRO A 78 -14.52 13.77 0.42
CA PRO A 78 -15.61 12.88 0.82
C PRO A 78 -16.12 12.01 -0.33
N ASN A 79 -16.60 10.79 -0.04
CA ASN A 79 -16.98 9.82 -1.07
C ASN A 79 -17.97 10.38 -2.10
N SER A 80 -18.99 11.10 -1.64
CA SER A 80 -19.98 11.73 -2.53
C SER A 80 -19.36 12.76 -3.46
N MET A 81 -18.48 13.63 -2.93
CA MET A 81 -17.81 14.66 -3.72
C MET A 81 -16.83 14.06 -4.73
N TYR A 82 -16.04 13.05 -4.30
CA TYR A 82 -15.09 12.37 -5.19
C TYR A 82 -15.82 11.67 -6.33
N ASN A 83 -16.86 10.90 -6.02
CA ASN A 83 -17.68 10.22 -7.04
C ASN A 83 -18.33 11.22 -8.01
N SER A 84 -18.90 12.33 -7.49
CA SER A 84 -19.48 13.38 -8.33
C SER A 84 -18.46 14.05 -9.23
N LEU A 85 -17.25 14.30 -8.74
CA LEU A 85 -16.14 14.86 -9.53
C LEU A 85 -15.76 13.92 -10.68
N LEU A 86 -15.58 12.63 -10.40
CA LEU A 86 -15.24 11.63 -11.42
C LEU A 86 -16.32 11.54 -12.50
N LYS A 87 -17.60 11.55 -12.13
CA LYS A 87 -18.73 11.57 -13.06
C LYS A 87 -18.77 12.86 -13.89
N LEU A 88 -18.54 14.02 -13.26
CA LEU A 88 -18.47 15.31 -13.96
C LEU A 88 -17.34 15.33 -15.00
N CYS A 89 -16.22 14.69 -14.67
CA CYS A 89 -15.09 14.51 -15.60
C CYS A 89 -15.34 13.44 -16.66
N LYS A 90 -16.51 12.80 -16.69
CA LYS A 90 -16.91 11.76 -17.65
C LYS A 90 -15.99 10.54 -17.62
N GLU A 91 -15.52 10.16 -16.43
CA GLU A 91 -14.77 8.90 -16.26
C GLU A 91 -15.71 7.70 -16.47
N GLU A 92 -15.16 6.59 -16.95
CA GLU A 92 -15.91 5.34 -17.13
C GLU A 92 -16.34 4.72 -15.79
N ASP A 93 -17.49 4.09 -15.75
CA ASP A 93 -18.02 3.46 -14.53
C ASP A 93 -17.07 2.42 -13.94
N GLY A 94 -16.33 1.68 -14.78
CA GLY A 94 -15.28 0.75 -14.35
C GLY A 94 -14.16 1.45 -13.59
N THR A 95 -13.64 2.57 -14.14
CA THR A 95 -12.60 3.40 -13.49
C THR A 95 -13.11 3.99 -12.17
N ILE A 96 -14.35 4.48 -12.15
CA ILE A 96 -14.97 5.02 -10.94
C ILE A 96 -15.07 3.94 -9.87
N SER A 97 -15.55 2.75 -10.24
CA SER A 97 -15.67 1.62 -9.31
C SER A 97 -14.32 1.20 -8.72
N GLU A 98 -13.28 1.11 -9.56
CA GLU A 98 -11.91 0.79 -9.13
C GLU A 98 -11.38 1.84 -8.13
N LEU A 99 -11.46 3.13 -8.47
CA LEU A 99 -10.99 4.22 -7.62
C LEU A 99 -11.75 4.28 -6.29
N MET A 100 -13.05 4.02 -6.29
CA MET A 100 -13.85 3.96 -5.07
C MET A 100 -13.47 2.76 -4.20
N SER A 101 -13.18 1.60 -4.79
CA SER A 101 -12.69 0.41 -4.07
C SER A 101 -11.34 0.66 -3.41
N ILE A 102 -10.39 1.27 -4.13
CA ILE A 102 -9.08 1.68 -3.57
C ILE A 102 -9.29 2.66 -2.40
N LYS A 103 -10.21 3.60 -2.57
CA LYS A 103 -10.57 4.57 -1.53
C LYS A 103 -11.13 3.90 -0.27
N GLU A 104 -11.86 2.82 -0.37
CA GLU A 104 -12.35 2.06 0.78
C GLU A 104 -11.22 1.37 1.54
N CYS A 105 -10.19 0.93 0.82
CA CYS A 105 -9.03 0.25 1.40
C CYS A 105 -8.13 1.15 2.26
N ARG A 106 -7.90 2.42 1.90
CA ARG A 106 -7.21 3.49 2.66
C ARG A 106 -5.96 3.05 3.42
N THR A 107 -5.02 2.41 2.75
CA THR A 107 -3.85 1.85 3.43
C THR A 107 -2.88 2.94 3.86
N SER A 108 -2.85 3.26 5.16
CA SER A 108 -1.87 4.16 5.77
C SER A 108 -0.73 3.39 6.42
N ILE A 109 0.38 4.08 6.68
CA ILE A 109 1.53 3.52 7.42
C ILE A 109 1.08 3.03 8.80
N GLU A 110 0.26 3.80 9.50
CA GLU A 110 -0.22 3.47 10.85
C GLU A 110 -1.14 2.25 10.84
N LEU A 111 -1.99 2.12 9.82
CA LEU A 111 -2.85 0.96 9.66
C LEU A 111 -2.01 -0.31 9.45
N LEU A 112 -1.02 -0.26 8.54
CA LEU A 112 -0.16 -1.42 8.30
C LEU A 112 0.67 -1.76 9.55
N GLU A 113 1.29 -0.79 10.21
CA GLU A 113 2.07 -1.03 11.44
C GLU A 113 1.22 -1.66 12.56
N LYS A 114 -0.06 -1.26 12.68
CA LYS A 114 -1.02 -1.90 13.60
C LYS A 114 -1.31 -3.35 13.21
N LEU A 115 -1.50 -3.63 11.91
CA LEU A 115 -1.76 -4.97 11.41
C LEU A 115 -0.56 -5.89 11.53
N ILE A 116 0.65 -5.42 11.24
CA ILE A 116 1.92 -6.14 11.44
C ILE A 116 2.00 -6.64 12.89
N LYS A 117 1.77 -5.76 13.86
CA LYS A 117 1.77 -6.12 15.28
C LYS A 117 0.67 -7.12 15.62
N ARG A 118 -0.57 -6.90 15.11
CA ARG A 118 -1.72 -7.78 15.39
C ARG A 118 -1.54 -9.18 14.79
N CYS A 119 -0.89 -9.28 13.65
CA CYS A 119 -0.61 -10.55 12.97
C CYS A 119 0.69 -11.21 13.45
N GLU A 120 1.33 -10.63 14.48
CA GLU A 120 2.55 -11.16 15.10
C GLU A 120 3.70 -11.31 14.09
N PHE A 121 3.88 -10.28 13.23
CA PHE A 121 5.09 -10.11 12.47
C PHE A 121 6.06 -9.17 13.18
N SER A 122 7.36 -9.40 13.02
CA SER A 122 8.42 -8.50 13.43
C SER A 122 8.96 -7.73 12.24
N VAL A 123 9.21 -6.43 12.42
CA VAL A 123 9.81 -5.58 11.38
C VAL A 123 11.32 -5.72 11.44
N VAL A 124 11.91 -6.32 10.39
CA VAL A 124 13.37 -6.45 10.22
C VAL A 124 13.96 -5.15 9.71
N ASP A 125 13.36 -4.57 8.67
CA ASP A 125 13.76 -3.27 8.10
C ASP A 125 12.54 -2.56 7.55
N LYS A 126 12.62 -1.21 7.49
CA LYS A 126 11.61 -0.40 6.82
C LYS A 126 12.23 0.84 6.20
N LYS A 127 11.67 1.25 5.06
CA LYS A 127 12.06 2.47 4.35
C LYS A 127 10.83 3.23 3.91
N PHE A 128 10.87 4.55 4.11
CA PHE A 128 9.85 5.47 3.60
C PHE A 128 10.49 6.33 2.53
N TRP A 129 10.00 6.18 1.30
CA TRP A 129 10.51 6.88 0.15
C TRP A 129 9.76 8.20 -0.05
N PHE A 130 10.49 9.32 -0.03
CA PHE A 130 9.95 10.61 -0.48
C PHE A 130 9.84 10.63 -2.00
N ILE A 131 10.89 10.16 -2.70
CA ILE A 131 10.87 9.90 -4.13
C ILE A 131 11.11 8.40 -4.33
N ASN A 132 10.06 7.69 -4.77
CA ASN A 132 10.10 6.25 -5.02
C ASN A 132 11.16 5.91 -6.08
N PRO A 133 11.95 4.82 -5.91
CA PRO A 133 12.91 4.35 -6.91
C PRO A 133 12.34 4.17 -8.32
N HIS A 134 11.08 3.76 -8.44
CA HIS A 134 10.38 3.65 -9.74
C HIS A 134 10.29 4.99 -10.48
N TYR A 135 10.26 6.12 -9.77
CA TYR A 135 10.21 7.45 -10.37
C TYR A 135 11.49 7.85 -11.10
N LYS A 136 12.61 7.16 -10.85
CA LYS A 136 13.83 7.32 -11.64
C LYS A 136 13.60 6.93 -13.11
N GLN A 137 12.92 5.81 -13.34
CA GLN A 137 12.62 5.35 -14.70
C GLN A 137 11.49 6.15 -15.34
N LYS A 138 10.43 6.47 -14.57
CA LYS A 138 9.23 7.11 -15.10
C LYS A 138 9.36 8.64 -15.28
N PHE A 139 10.09 9.31 -14.40
CA PHE A 139 10.16 10.78 -14.33
C PHE A 139 11.58 11.34 -14.26
N HIS A 140 12.62 10.48 -14.37
CA HIS A 140 14.03 10.84 -14.23
C HIS A 140 14.39 11.53 -12.89
N LEU A 141 13.59 11.27 -11.84
CA LEU A 141 13.82 11.83 -10.50
C LEU A 141 14.83 10.96 -9.73
N THR A 142 15.74 11.59 -8.98
CA THR A 142 16.67 10.87 -8.11
C THR A 142 15.92 10.32 -6.89
N PRO A 143 15.92 8.99 -6.65
CA PRO A 143 15.27 8.40 -5.48
C PRO A 143 15.83 8.97 -4.18
N SER A 144 14.95 9.28 -3.24
CA SER A 144 15.34 9.79 -1.93
C SER A 144 14.43 9.27 -0.83
N LEU A 145 15.02 9.00 0.33
CA LEU A 145 14.27 8.62 1.51
C LEU A 145 13.67 9.85 2.18
N LEU A 146 12.54 9.65 2.82
CA LEU A 146 11.97 10.64 3.73
C LEU A 146 12.99 10.89 4.88
N PRO A 147 13.26 12.15 5.26
CA PRO A 147 14.16 12.44 6.38
C PRO A 147 13.73 11.76 7.68
N ARG A 148 14.67 11.23 8.46
CA ARG A 148 14.37 10.45 9.68
C ARG A 148 13.53 11.19 10.72
N PHE A 149 13.67 12.51 10.83
CA PHE A 149 12.81 13.28 11.75
C PHE A 149 11.34 13.24 11.34
N ALA A 150 11.06 13.24 10.02
CA ALA A 150 9.69 13.17 9.49
C ALA A 150 9.04 11.79 9.70
N TRP A 151 9.85 10.71 9.83
CA TRP A 151 9.34 9.37 10.17
C TRP A 151 8.59 9.36 11.50
N LYS A 152 9.00 10.22 12.45
CA LYS A 152 8.43 10.28 13.80
C LYS A 152 7.09 11.02 13.84
N ILE A 153 6.77 11.80 12.82
CA ILE A 153 5.52 12.59 12.76
C ILE A 153 4.42 11.69 12.20
N LYS A 154 3.81 10.91 13.10
CA LYS A 154 2.68 10.01 12.73
C LYS A 154 1.60 10.76 11.97
N TYR A 155 0.95 10.06 11.07
CA TYR A 155 -0.09 10.56 10.15
C TYR A 155 0.43 11.57 9.12
N ALA A 156 1.17 12.61 9.49
CA ALA A 156 1.74 13.59 8.54
C ALA A 156 2.74 12.95 7.58
N ARG A 157 3.55 11.97 8.03
CA ARG A 157 4.51 11.25 7.18
C ARG A 157 3.86 10.61 5.95
N ASN A 158 2.58 10.20 6.03
CA ASN A 158 1.87 9.59 4.90
C ASN A 158 1.73 10.54 3.70
N PHE A 159 1.61 11.84 3.93
CA PHE A 159 1.48 12.83 2.85
C PHE A 159 2.76 12.99 2.02
N PHE A 160 3.90 12.62 2.59
CA PHE A 160 5.22 12.79 2.00
C PHE A 160 5.88 11.46 1.63
N THR A 161 5.18 10.33 1.80
CA THR A 161 5.72 9.00 1.52
C THR A 161 5.07 8.42 0.27
N THR A 162 5.83 8.44 -0.83
CA THR A 162 5.36 7.93 -2.12
C THR A 162 5.41 6.40 -2.22
N SER A 163 6.22 5.76 -1.37
CA SER A 163 6.23 4.30 -1.19
C SER A 163 6.79 3.94 0.17
N CYS A 164 6.14 2.99 0.83
CA CYS A 164 6.55 2.41 2.10
C CYS A 164 7.05 0.99 1.84
N TRP A 165 8.26 0.66 2.28
CA TRP A 165 8.80 -0.69 2.17
C TRP A 165 9.05 -1.27 3.54
N TYR A 166 8.61 -2.51 3.74
CA TYR A 166 8.81 -3.27 4.96
C TYR A 166 9.38 -4.64 4.62
N ILE A 167 10.36 -5.08 5.40
CA ILE A 167 10.81 -6.46 5.46
C ILE A 167 10.34 -7.00 6.81
N LEU A 168 9.53 -8.05 6.77
CA LEU A 168 8.91 -8.65 7.92
C LEU A 168 9.35 -10.11 8.05
N ASN A 169 9.51 -10.58 9.27
CA ASN A 169 9.65 -12.01 9.57
C ASN A 169 8.60 -12.43 10.61
N LEU A 170 8.47 -13.73 10.83
CA LEU A 170 7.63 -14.23 11.91
C LEU A 170 8.24 -13.79 13.24
N SER A 171 7.40 -13.27 14.17
CA SER A 171 7.86 -13.02 15.52
C SER A 171 8.26 -14.35 16.18
N ASN A 172 9.50 -14.45 16.64
CA ASN A 172 9.88 -15.54 17.52
C ASN A 172 9.10 -15.36 18.83
N THR A 173 8.14 -16.22 19.08
CA THR A 173 7.47 -16.35 20.38
C THR A 173 8.42 -16.92 21.41
#